data_2adda987a1da49f9051cd84132802428
#
_entry.id   2adda987a1da49f9051cd84132802428
#
_cell.length_a   1.000
_cell.length_b   1.000
_cell.length_c   1.000
_cell.angle_alpha   90.00
_cell.angle_beta   90.00
_cell.angle_gamma   90.00
#
_symmetry.space_group_name_H-M   'P 1'
#
loop_
_entity.id
_entity.type
_entity.pdbx_description
1 polymer ?
#
loop_
_entity_poly.entity_id
_entity_poly.type
_entity_poly.pdbx_seq_one_letter_code
_entity_poly.pdbx_strand_id
1 'polypeptide(L)'
;MATTKPTTNKGLEKARETANKIKAESEAAKQPEKKEPATKPAEQLAKETNQKLSPTTPPVTTGRQIGKFTIRKAERSQAKLRLGLAGPSGSGKTYSALLLAKGLASSWDKVAIIDTENGSADLYSEMGPYNVITLEKPFHPDRYIEAMEAAQEAGMEVIIIDSITHEWSGQGGILETQEKLGGRFQDWAKVTPLHNRFVQTILQSKAHMITTVRSKTDYSMTQDGKTSKVQKVGMKPETREGFEYEMTTSFDLNINNMASISKDRTGIFKNDAAFMISEETGQILAEWAAGGINYLARLKELLKLKNKPEDVLLSHYKVLSLDDLTTAQYKAVITKLETLPDFDYEAEKQEKEKAKAKEEADAKQKAEDEKLAKEATDALGGEEQPNDEPESAKDTNVPSKTETEEIDLDEVDAGIEKQRLEGQSE
;
A
#
# COMPACT_ATOMS: atom_id res chain seq x y z
N MET A 1 -64.45 50.42 9.34
CA MET A 1 -63.49 51.51 9.08
C MET A 1 -62.33 51.38 10.04
N ALA A 2 -61.21 50.90 9.56
CA ALA A 2 -59.97 50.84 10.30
C ALA A 2 -58.85 51.31 9.38
N THR A 3 -58.28 52.45 9.70
CA THR A 3 -57.28 53.21 8.96
C THR A 3 -55.90 52.67 9.22
N THR A 4 -55.23 52.20 8.17
CA THR A 4 -53.83 51.81 8.18
C THR A 4 -52.91 53.02 8.07
N LYS A 5 -51.99 53.20 9.03
CA LYS A 5 -50.88 54.16 9.00
C LYS A 5 -49.70 53.65 8.17
N PRO A 6 -48.98 54.46 7.44
CA PRO A 6 -47.83 54.09 6.66
C PRO A 6 -46.57 53.94 7.55
N THR A 7 -45.83 52.86 7.40
CA THR A 7 -44.57 52.59 8.07
C THR A 7 -43.44 53.36 7.35
N THR A 8 -42.66 54.10 8.08
CA THR A 8 -41.67 55.08 7.62
C THR A 8 -40.37 54.41 7.13
N ASN A 9 -39.90 54.95 6.01
CA ASN A 9 -38.77 54.55 5.15
C ASN A 9 -37.34 54.81 5.74
N LYS A 10 -37.19 54.94 7.07
CA LYS A 10 -35.91 55.27 7.73
C LYS A 10 -34.90 54.12 7.81
N GLY A 11 -35.35 52.91 7.64
CA GLY A 11 -34.46 51.70 7.66
C GLY A 11 -33.66 51.50 6.38
N LEU A 12 -34.27 51.86 5.24
CA LEU A 12 -33.64 51.72 3.93
C LEU A 12 -32.58 52.80 3.61
N GLU A 13 -32.75 54.01 4.15
CA GLU A 13 -31.71 55.04 4.01
C GLU A 13 -30.46 54.76 4.80
N LYS A 14 -30.57 54.22 6.01
CA LYS A 14 -29.44 53.87 6.85
C LYS A 14 -28.62 52.69 6.27
N ALA A 15 -29.27 51.73 5.61
CA ALA A 15 -28.62 50.65 4.91
C ALA A 15 -27.85 51.10 3.65
N ARG A 16 -28.37 52.08 2.92
CA ARG A 16 -27.70 52.70 1.76
C ARG A 16 -26.45 53.51 2.14
N GLU A 17 -26.52 54.28 3.24
CA GLU A 17 -25.37 55.04 3.74
C GLU A 17 -24.22 54.12 4.18
N THR A 18 -24.54 53.01 4.84
CA THR A 18 -23.52 52.00 5.29
C THR A 18 -22.86 51.29 4.10
N ALA A 19 -23.63 50.95 3.06
CA ALA A 19 -23.12 50.35 1.85
C ALA A 19 -22.20 51.28 1.04
N ASN A 20 -22.52 52.56 0.98
CA ASN A 20 -21.70 53.57 0.30
C ASN A 20 -20.40 53.87 1.05
N LYS A 21 -20.38 53.77 2.38
CA LYS A 21 -19.19 53.97 3.21
C LYS A 21 -18.19 52.83 3.04
N ILE A 22 -18.68 51.57 2.95
CA ILE A 22 -17.84 50.36 2.70
C ILE A 22 -17.23 50.40 1.28
N LYS A 23 -17.98 50.97 0.29
CA LYS A 23 -17.49 51.07 -1.08
C LYS A 23 -16.39 52.14 -1.22
N ALA A 24 -16.48 53.24 -0.51
CA ALA A 24 -15.47 54.29 -0.49
C ALA A 24 -14.17 53.89 0.21
N GLU A 25 -14.25 53.05 1.26
CA GLU A 25 -13.06 52.51 1.98
C GLU A 25 -12.33 51.44 1.16
N SER A 26 -13.01 50.72 0.27
CA SER A 26 -12.39 49.69 -0.60
C SER A 26 -11.69 50.28 -1.84
N GLU A 27 -12.07 51.49 -2.28
CA GLU A 27 -11.44 52.19 -3.41
C GLU A 27 -10.18 52.98 -3.02
N ALA A 28 -10.02 53.34 -1.74
CA ALA A 28 -8.85 54.06 -1.22
C ALA A 28 -7.60 53.18 -1.01
N ALA A 29 -7.75 51.84 -1.10
CA ALA A 29 -6.66 50.85 -0.86
C ALA A 29 -5.93 50.38 -2.12
N LYS A 30 -6.14 51.00 -3.29
CA LYS A 30 -5.47 50.63 -4.56
C LYS A 30 -4.73 51.83 -5.16
N GLN A 31 -3.51 52.11 -4.65
CA GLN A 31 -2.49 52.78 -5.45
C GLN A 31 -1.10 52.23 -5.06
N PRO A 32 -0.24 51.90 -6.05
CA PRO A 32 1.10 51.34 -5.77
C PRO A 32 2.15 52.45 -5.73
N GLU A 33 2.95 52.50 -4.67
CA GLU A 33 4.18 53.31 -4.62
C GLU A 33 5.33 52.61 -5.37
N LYS A 34 5.83 53.30 -6.40
CA LYS A 34 7.12 53.03 -7.06
C LYS A 34 8.26 53.63 -6.21
N LYS A 35 9.28 52.85 -5.89
CA LYS A 35 10.69 53.33 -5.72
C LYS A 35 11.69 52.26 -6.16
N GLU A 36 12.46 52.57 -7.19
CA GLU A 36 13.75 52.01 -7.61
C GLU A 36 14.89 52.87 -7.03
N PRO A 37 16.20 52.50 -7.32
CA PRO A 37 17.02 51.49 -6.72
C PRO A 37 18.34 52.05 -6.10
N ALA A 38 19.08 51.28 -5.31
CA ALA A 38 20.50 51.58 -5.07
C ALA A 38 21.32 50.31 -4.72
N THR A 39 22.18 49.95 -5.69
CA THR A 39 23.59 49.54 -5.62
C THR A 39 24.08 48.45 -4.65
N LYS A 40 24.71 47.44 -5.29
CA LYS A 40 25.65 46.41 -4.82
C LYS A 40 26.92 47.05 -4.18
N PRO A 41 27.92 46.27 -3.62
CA PRO A 41 28.19 44.84 -3.56
C PRO A 41 28.73 44.35 -2.21
N ALA A 42 28.66 43.07 -1.94
CA ALA A 42 29.67 42.36 -1.15
C ALA A 42 29.64 40.86 -1.47
N GLU A 43 30.50 40.49 -2.40
CA GLU A 43 31.02 39.15 -2.56
C GLU A 43 32.01 38.84 -1.45
N GLN A 44 32.11 37.50 -1.17
CA GLN A 44 33.13 36.80 -0.38
C GLN A 44 32.90 36.73 1.13
N LEU A 45 32.38 35.62 1.57
CA LEU A 45 32.90 34.64 2.55
C LEU A 45 31.77 33.69 3.00
N ALA A 46 31.81 32.49 2.55
CA ALA A 46 31.45 31.28 3.28
C ALA A 46 31.32 30.09 2.27
N LYS A 47 32.45 29.66 1.79
CA LYS A 47 32.65 28.25 1.46
C LYS A 47 33.02 27.60 2.79
N GLU A 48 32.21 26.61 3.11
CA GLU A 48 32.47 25.42 3.92
C GLU A 48 31.38 25.15 4.93
N THR A 49 30.96 23.89 4.92
CA THR A 49 30.11 23.19 5.90
C THR A 49 28.62 23.50 5.90
N ASN A 50 27.86 22.76 5.08
CA ASN A 50 26.77 21.87 5.53
C ASN A 50 26.09 21.22 4.33
N GLN A 51 26.50 20.00 4.01
CA GLN A 51 25.65 19.07 3.29
C GLN A 51 24.50 18.65 4.21
N LYS A 52 23.44 19.46 4.24
CA LYS A 52 22.13 19.01 4.68
C LYS A 52 21.45 18.37 3.48
N LEU A 53 21.10 17.10 3.64
CA LEU A 53 20.21 16.38 2.73
C LEU A 53 18.97 17.24 2.47
N SER A 54 18.90 17.81 1.28
CA SER A 54 17.66 18.36 0.75
C SER A 54 16.75 17.19 0.38
N PRO A 55 15.44 17.27 0.65
CA PRO A 55 14.51 16.25 0.15
C PRO A 55 14.61 16.25 -1.37
N THR A 56 15.08 15.15 -1.92
CA THR A 56 15.11 14.89 -3.36
C THR A 56 13.68 14.95 -3.87
N THR A 57 13.33 16.04 -4.54
CA THR A 57 12.15 16.09 -5.39
C THR A 57 12.28 14.96 -6.40
N PRO A 58 11.29 14.06 -6.54
CA PRO A 58 11.39 12.97 -7.50
C PRO A 58 11.58 13.57 -8.90
N PRO A 59 12.40 12.96 -9.75
CA PRO A 59 12.67 13.46 -11.08
C PRO A 59 11.36 13.58 -11.86
N VAL A 60 11.06 14.76 -12.35
CA VAL A 60 9.94 14.97 -13.28
C VAL A 60 10.24 14.15 -14.52
N THR A 61 9.52 13.07 -14.73
CA THR A 61 9.67 12.22 -15.90
C THR A 61 9.25 13.01 -17.13
N THR A 62 10.21 13.45 -17.90
CA THR A 62 9.98 14.15 -19.16
C THR A 62 9.39 13.17 -20.18
N GLY A 63 8.06 13.17 -20.31
CA GLY A 63 7.38 12.43 -21.36
C GLY A 63 7.64 13.05 -22.73
N ARG A 64 7.75 12.20 -23.76
CA ARG A 64 7.85 12.65 -25.16
C ARG A 64 6.47 13.08 -25.65
N GLN A 65 6.31 14.34 -26.03
CA GLN A 65 5.08 14.83 -26.65
C GLN A 65 4.99 14.40 -28.13
N ILE A 66 3.86 13.82 -28.52
CA ILE A 66 3.53 13.49 -29.92
C ILE A 66 2.12 14.02 -30.20
N GLY A 67 2.03 15.14 -30.90
CA GLY A 67 0.78 15.85 -31.09
C GLY A 67 0.20 16.36 -29.76
N LYS A 68 -1.04 16.00 -29.45
CA LYS A 68 -1.72 16.34 -28.17
C LYS A 68 -1.46 15.33 -27.05
N PHE A 69 -0.68 14.29 -27.28
CA PHE A 69 -0.46 13.20 -26.34
C PHE A 69 0.94 13.21 -25.78
N THR A 70 1.06 12.91 -24.49
CA THR A 70 2.35 12.73 -23.81
C THR A 70 2.60 11.24 -23.59
N ILE A 71 3.66 10.70 -24.18
CA ILE A 71 4.12 9.33 -23.95
C ILE A 71 5.19 9.36 -22.88
N ARG A 72 4.95 8.73 -21.74
CA ARG A 72 5.89 8.63 -20.63
C ARG A 72 6.03 7.17 -20.17
N LYS A 73 7.10 6.87 -19.47
CA LYS A 73 7.22 5.59 -18.74
C LYS A 73 6.18 5.55 -17.62
N ALA A 74 5.64 4.36 -17.36
CA ALA A 74 4.76 4.15 -16.23
C ALA A 74 5.57 4.18 -14.93
N GLU A 75 5.12 4.96 -13.95
CA GLU A 75 5.71 5.08 -12.62
C GLU A 75 4.61 5.01 -11.56
N ARG A 76 4.80 4.18 -10.53
CA ARG A 76 3.84 4.04 -9.42
C ARG A 76 3.89 5.21 -8.44
N SER A 77 5.03 5.89 -8.32
CA SER A 77 5.25 6.98 -7.35
C SER A 77 4.22 8.13 -7.39
N GLN A 78 3.40 8.17 -8.44
CA GLN A 78 2.31 9.14 -8.59
C GLN A 78 0.91 8.51 -8.46
N ALA A 79 0.82 7.20 -8.23
CA ALA A 79 -0.46 6.51 -8.13
C ALA A 79 -1.11 6.80 -6.77
N LYS A 80 -2.30 7.40 -6.79
CA LYS A 80 -3.11 7.55 -5.60
C LYS A 80 -4.01 6.32 -5.43
N LEU A 81 -4.01 5.76 -4.23
CA LEU A 81 -4.78 4.56 -3.90
C LEU A 81 -6.28 4.86 -3.79
N ARG A 82 -7.09 3.89 -4.20
CA ARG A 82 -8.54 3.86 -4.03
C ARG A 82 -8.88 2.59 -3.26
N LEU A 83 -9.20 2.73 -1.98
CA LEU A 83 -9.45 1.61 -1.08
C LEU A 83 -10.93 1.53 -0.76
N GLY A 84 -11.48 0.32 -0.79
CA GLY A 84 -12.84 0.01 -0.41
C GLY A 84 -12.89 -0.86 0.82
N LEU A 85 -13.79 -0.55 1.76
CA LEU A 85 -14.07 -1.35 2.97
C LEU A 85 -15.56 -1.66 3.01
N ALA A 86 -15.95 -2.89 2.72
CA ALA A 86 -17.32 -3.35 2.79
C ALA A 86 -17.54 -4.21 4.03
N GLY A 87 -18.74 -4.15 4.63
CA GLY A 87 -19.07 -5.00 5.78
C GLY A 87 -20.35 -4.57 6.49
N PRO A 88 -20.91 -5.43 7.34
CA PRO A 88 -22.11 -5.13 8.12
C PRO A 88 -21.88 -4.00 9.13
N SER A 89 -22.95 -3.49 9.72
CA SER A 89 -22.83 -2.55 10.85
C SER A 89 -22.08 -3.23 12.00
N GLY A 90 -21.16 -2.51 12.66
CA GLY A 90 -20.34 -3.05 13.75
C GLY A 90 -19.13 -3.88 13.33
N SER A 91 -18.83 -4.01 12.03
CA SER A 91 -17.63 -4.73 11.55
C SER A 91 -16.32 -3.92 11.62
N GLY A 92 -16.31 -2.75 12.25
CA GLY A 92 -15.10 -1.93 12.41
C GLY A 92 -14.65 -1.16 11.17
N LYS A 93 -15.53 -0.89 10.17
CA LYS A 93 -15.16 -0.17 8.94
C LYS A 93 -14.52 1.19 9.19
N THR A 94 -15.16 2.02 10.02
CA THR A 94 -14.65 3.38 10.36
C THR A 94 -13.30 3.30 11.04
N TYR A 95 -13.15 2.42 12.03
CA TYR A 95 -11.91 2.20 12.76
C TYR A 95 -10.79 1.73 11.81
N SER A 96 -11.06 0.71 10.99
CA SER A 96 -10.10 0.20 9.99
C SER A 96 -9.74 1.25 8.93
N ALA A 97 -10.70 2.10 8.51
CA ALA A 97 -10.43 3.20 7.59
C ALA A 97 -9.48 4.22 8.20
N LEU A 98 -9.62 4.54 9.48
CA LEU A 98 -8.73 5.44 10.20
C LEU A 98 -7.33 4.85 10.38
N LEU A 99 -7.21 3.54 10.68
CA LEU A 99 -5.91 2.86 10.74
C LEU A 99 -5.19 2.88 9.39
N LEU A 100 -5.89 2.56 8.30
CA LEU A 100 -5.32 2.67 6.95
C LEU A 100 -4.89 4.11 6.64
N ALA A 101 -5.72 5.10 6.99
CA ALA A 101 -5.42 6.50 6.74
C ALA A 101 -4.19 6.96 7.51
N LYS A 102 -4.03 6.53 8.76
CA LYS A 102 -2.85 6.81 9.58
C LYS A 102 -1.57 6.30 8.93
N GLY A 103 -1.59 5.05 8.41
CA GLY A 103 -0.44 4.47 7.72
C GLY A 103 -0.14 5.09 6.35
N LEU A 104 -1.16 5.66 5.68
CA LEU A 104 -1.04 6.26 4.35
C LEU A 104 -0.62 7.73 4.38
N ALA A 105 -1.02 8.48 5.40
CA ALA A 105 -0.77 9.92 5.51
C ALA A 105 0.57 10.21 6.18
N SER A 106 1.18 11.34 5.86
CA SER A 106 2.37 11.82 6.54
C SER A 106 2.11 12.24 7.99
N SER A 107 0.88 12.66 8.29
CA SER A 107 0.42 13.06 9.63
C SER A 107 -1.11 13.02 9.71
N TRP A 108 -1.65 12.98 10.94
CA TRP A 108 -3.10 13.00 11.17
C TRP A 108 -3.81 14.25 10.65
N ASP A 109 -3.17 15.42 10.70
CA ASP A 109 -3.73 16.68 10.17
C ASP A 109 -3.89 16.68 8.65
N LYS A 110 -3.33 15.67 7.97
CA LYS A 110 -3.50 15.43 6.53
C LYS A 110 -4.56 14.40 6.20
N VAL A 111 -5.31 13.94 7.20
CA VAL A 111 -6.43 13.02 7.06
C VAL A 111 -7.74 13.78 7.23
N ALA A 112 -8.68 13.62 6.30
CA ALA A 112 -10.05 14.08 6.43
C ALA A 112 -11.03 12.91 6.30
N ILE A 113 -12.07 12.92 7.12
CA ILE A 113 -13.20 12.00 7.02
C ILE A 113 -14.47 12.78 6.68
N ILE A 114 -15.14 12.42 5.59
CA ILE A 114 -16.47 12.90 5.22
C ILE A 114 -17.46 11.96 5.90
N ASP A 115 -17.99 12.42 7.03
CA ASP A 115 -18.90 11.64 7.88
C ASP A 115 -20.36 11.87 7.47
N THR A 116 -21.01 10.79 7.05
CA THR A 116 -22.45 10.74 6.76
C THR A 116 -23.23 9.89 7.78
N GLU A 117 -22.53 9.39 8.80
CA GLU A 117 -23.03 8.45 9.83
C GLU A 117 -23.39 9.17 11.14
N ASN A 118 -23.85 10.45 11.05
CA ASN A 118 -24.31 11.25 12.20
C ASN A 118 -23.26 11.44 13.31
N GLY A 119 -22.03 11.79 12.98
CA GLY A 119 -20.97 12.05 13.95
C GLY A 119 -20.28 10.77 14.46
N SER A 120 -20.38 9.67 13.72
CA SER A 120 -19.70 8.41 14.11
C SER A 120 -18.18 8.56 14.07
N ALA A 121 -17.65 9.47 13.26
CA ALA A 121 -16.23 9.76 13.22
C ALA A 121 -15.70 10.33 14.54
N ASP A 122 -16.50 11.12 15.26
CA ASP A 122 -16.08 11.75 16.53
C ASP A 122 -15.86 10.72 17.65
N LEU A 123 -16.45 9.52 17.54
CA LEU A 123 -16.27 8.44 18.52
C LEU A 123 -14.82 7.92 18.57
N TYR A 124 -14.03 8.19 17.53
CA TYR A 124 -12.65 7.73 17.40
C TYR A 124 -11.63 8.89 17.52
N SER A 125 -12.04 10.04 18.07
CA SER A 125 -11.18 11.22 18.22
C SER A 125 -9.90 10.98 19.02
N GLU A 126 -9.89 9.98 19.89
CA GLU A 126 -8.69 9.58 20.66
C GLU A 126 -7.58 8.95 19.79
N MET A 127 -7.92 8.45 18.60
CA MET A 127 -6.90 7.89 17.68
C MET A 127 -5.92 8.93 17.15
N GLY A 128 -6.35 10.20 17.04
CA GLY A 128 -5.51 11.28 16.56
C GLY A 128 -6.30 12.51 16.08
N PRO A 129 -5.61 13.62 15.81
CA PRO A 129 -6.22 14.89 15.42
C PRO A 129 -6.55 14.95 13.91
N TYR A 130 -7.38 14.04 13.39
CA TYR A 130 -7.85 14.10 12.01
C TYR A 130 -9.00 15.11 11.84
N ASN A 131 -9.27 15.50 10.61
CA ASN A 131 -10.30 16.47 10.27
C ASN A 131 -11.62 15.78 9.91
N VAL A 132 -12.76 16.34 10.33
CA VAL A 132 -14.09 15.81 10.03
C VAL A 132 -14.86 16.83 9.20
N ILE A 133 -15.47 16.36 8.11
CA ILE A 133 -16.45 17.10 7.30
C ILE A 133 -17.79 16.40 7.48
N THR A 134 -18.68 16.99 8.26
CA THR A 134 -20.01 16.43 8.47
C THR A 134 -20.89 16.68 7.27
N LEU A 135 -21.38 15.62 6.64
CA LEU A 135 -22.29 15.67 5.51
C LEU A 135 -23.67 15.19 5.93
N GLU A 136 -24.56 16.14 6.19
CA GLU A 136 -25.95 15.85 6.52
C GLU A 136 -26.82 15.72 5.27
N LYS A 137 -28.04 15.18 5.45
CA LYS A 137 -29.07 15.10 4.40
C LYS A 137 -29.31 16.46 3.71
N PRO A 138 -29.62 16.48 2.42
CA PRO A 138 -29.75 15.35 1.50
C PRO A 138 -28.40 14.81 1.03
N PHE A 139 -28.30 13.49 0.84
CA PHE A 139 -27.06 12.80 0.43
C PHE A 139 -26.90 12.77 -1.09
N HIS A 140 -27.08 13.93 -1.73
CA HIS A 140 -26.94 14.07 -3.17
C HIS A 140 -25.47 13.95 -3.61
N PRO A 141 -25.15 13.25 -4.73
CA PRO A 141 -23.77 13.07 -5.21
C PRO A 141 -22.94 14.36 -5.27
N ASP A 142 -23.53 15.49 -5.69
CA ASP A 142 -22.83 16.77 -5.78
C ASP A 142 -22.26 17.25 -4.45
N ARG A 143 -22.97 17.02 -3.35
CA ARG A 143 -22.48 17.41 -2.01
C ARG A 143 -21.28 16.61 -1.56
N TYR A 144 -21.19 15.33 -1.96
CA TYR A 144 -19.98 14.53 -1.75
C TYR A 144 -18.81 15.07 -2.58
N ILE A 145 -19.09 15.48 -3.83
CA ILE A 145 -18.10 16.09 -4.71
C ILE A 145 -17.55 17.36 -4.08
N GLU A 146 -18.44 18.27 -3.64
CA GLU A 146 -18.07 19.52 -2.95
C GLU A 146 -17.22 19.25 -1.69
N ALA A 147 -17.59 18.26 -0.88
CA ALA A 147 -16.84 17.88 0.32
C ALA A 147 -15.45 17.33 -0.02
N MET A 148 -15.33 16.48 -1.07
CA MET A 148 -14.04 15.98 -1.55
C MET A 148 -13.15 17.09 -2.10
N GLU A 149 -13.72 18.03 -2.86
CA GLU A 149 -13.01 19.18 -3.40
C GLU A 149 -12.49 20.08 -2.27
N ALA A 150 -13.33 20.38 -1.28
CA ALA A 150 -12.93 21.16 -0.10
C ALA A 150 -11.79 20.50 0.68
N ALA A 151 -11.83 19.17 0.88
CA ALA A 151 -10.75 18.44 1.51
C ALA A 151 -9.45 18.50 0.69
N GLN A 152 -9.54 18.38 -0.64
CA GLN A 152 -8.37 18.49 -1.51
C GLN A 152 -7.77 19.89 -1.52
N GLU A 153 -8.60 20.94 -1.52
CA GLU A 153 -8.18 22.34 -1.42
C GLU A 153 -7.49 22.63 -0.08
N ALA A 154 -7.96 22.00 1.00
CA ALA A 154 -7.32 22.06 2.31
C ALA A 154 -6.00 21.27 2.39
N GLY A 155 -5.59 20.60 1.30
CA GLY A 155 -4.32 19.89 1.21
C GLY A 155 -4.29 18.56 1.94
N MET A 156 -5.45 17.87 2.05
CA MET A 156 -5.53 16.53 2.64
C MET A 156 -4.85 15.51 1.74
N GLU A 157 -4.05 14.63 2.35
CA GLU A 157 -3.36 13.53 1.66
C GLU A 157 -4.21 12.27 1.54
N VAL A 158 -5.08 12.06 2.56
CA VAL A 158 -6.02 10.95 2.63
C VAL A 158 -7.42 11.48 2.93
N ILE A 159 -8.40 11.06 2.14
CA ILE A 159 -9.81 11.39 2.34
C ILE A 159 -10.59 10.08 2.52
N ILE A 160 -11.28 9.97 3.63
CA ILE A 160 -12.19 8.87 3.94
C ILE A 160 -13.62 9.34 3.64
N ILE A 161 -14.44 8.50 3.00
CA ILE A 161 -15.89 8.72 2.87
C ILE A 161 -16.60 7.62 3.68
N ASP A 162 -17.19 7.99 4.80
CA ASP A 162 -17.90 7.08 5.69
C ASP A 162 -19.36 7.49 5.87
N SER A 163 -20.27 6.96 5.06
CA SER A 163 -20.13 5.94 4.03
C SER A 163 -20.67 6.40 2.67
N ILE A 164 -20.28 5.74 1.58
CA ILE A 164 -20.88 5.99 0.26
C ILE A 164 -22.27 5.33 0.13
N THR A 165 -22.67 4.51 1.07
CA THR A 165 -24.00 3.87 1.08
C THR A 165 -25.12 4.91 1.04
N HIS A 166 -24.94 6.04 1.72
CA HIS A 166 -25.97 7.08 1.74
C HIS A 166 -26.07 7.85 0.42
N GLU A 167 -25.00 7.97 -0.36
CA GLU A 167 -25.06 8.49 -1.73
C GLU A 167 -25.99 7.64 -2.60
N TRP A 168 -25.95 6.31 -2.41
CA TRP A 168 -26.78 5.37 -3.15
C TRP A 168 -28.21 5.30 -2.62
N SER A 169 -28.40 4.90 -1.35
CA SER A 169 -29.70 4.55 -0.76
C SER A 169 -30.17 5.52 0.32
N GLY A 170 -29.40 6.56 0.66
CA GLY A 170 -29.80 7.56 1.65
C GLY A 170 -30.81 8.57 1.12
N GLN A 171 -31.37 9.38 2.04
CA GLN A 171 -32.31 10.42 1.70
C GLN A 171 -31.67 11.49 0.78
N GLY A 172 -32.23 11.69 -0.41
CA GLY A 172 -31.66 12.57 -1.44
C GLY A 172 -30.57 11.89 -2.29
N GLY A 173 -30.25 10.64 -2.03
CA GLY A 173 -29.32 9.83 -2.82
C GLY A 173 -29.89 9.39 -4.15
N ILE A 174 -29.16 8.54 -4.85
CA ILE A 174 -29.47 8.10 -6.23
C ILE A 174 -30.81 7.39 -6.33
N LEU A 175 -31.09 6.41 -5.43
CA LEU A 175 -32.34 5.64 -5.48
C LEU A 175 -33.56 6.54 -5.25
N GLU A 176 -33.55 7.38 -4.22
CA GLU A 176 -34.66 8.29 -3.96
C GLU A 176 -34.84 9.32 -5.07
N THR A 177 -33.75 9.79 -5.66
CA THR A 177 -33.80 10.74 -6.78
C THR A 177 -34.43 10.07 -8.02
N GLN A 178 -34.11 8.81 -8.30
CA GLN A 178 -34.70 8.05 -9.37
C GLN A 178 -36.22 7.82 -9.14
N GLU A 179 -36.59 7.50 -7.89
CA GLU A 179 -37.98 7.31 -7.49
C GLU A 179 -38.82 8.61 -7.68
N LYS A 180 -38.28 9.76 -7.26
CA LYS A 180 -38.92 11.09 -7.45
C LYS A 180 -39.10 11.47 -8.92
N LEU A 181 -38.28 10.95 -9.83
CA LEU A 181 -38.44 11.14 -11.28
C LEU A 181 -39.52 10.23 -11.90
N GLY A 182 -40.08 9.31 -11.14
CA GLY A 182 -41.15 8.40 -11.56
C GLY A 182 -40.82 6.91 -11.40
N GLY A 183 -39.60 6.56 -10.97
CA GLY A 183 -39.19 5.18 -10.65
C GLY A 183 -39.08 4.24 -11.84
N ARG A 184 -39.22 4.76 -13.10
CA ARG A 184 -39.19 3.94 -14.30
C ARG A 184 -37.76 3.65 -14.75
N PHE A 185 -37.57 2.57 -15.51
CA PHE A 185 -36.27 2.23 -16.07
C PHE A 185 -35.63 3.38 -16.87
N GLN A 186 -36.44 4.14 -17.61
CA GLN A 186 -35.94 5.29 -18.40
C GLN A 186 -35.36 6.41 -17.52
N ASP A 187 -35.79 6.54 -16.27
CA ASP A 187 -35.34 7.61 -15.37
C ASP A 187 -33.90 7.40 -14.89
N TRP A 188 -33.37 6.17 -15.01
CA TRP A 188 -31.95 5.86 -14.81
C TRP A 188 -31.02 6.67 -15.72
N ALA A 189 -31.46 7.03 -16.93
CA ALA A 189 -30.68 7.85 -17.84
C ALA A 189 -30.35 9.24 -17.25
N LYS A 190 -31.17 9.73 -16.29
CA LYS A 190 -30.97 11.03 -15.63
C LYS A 190 -30.08 10.93 -14.41
N VAL A 191 -30.16 9.86 -13.63
CA VAL A 191 -29.42 9.73 -12.36
C VAL A 191 -28.07 9.03 -12.52
N THR A 192 -27.93 8.16 -13.51
CA THR A 192 -26.65 7.47 -13.80
C THR A 192 -25.49 8.46 -14.02
N PRO A 193 -25.65 9.58 -14.76
CA PRO A 193 -24.57 10.56 -14.90
C PRO A 193 -24.14 11.21 -13.58
N LEU A 194 -25.07 11.39 -12.63
CA LEU A 194 -24.76 11.96 -11.31
C LEU A 194 -23.85 11.01 -10.51
N HIS A 195 -24.25 9.75 -10.43
CA HIS A 195 -23.43 8.70 -9.79
C HIS A 195 -22.07 8.54 -10.48
N ASN A 196 -22.03 8.49 -11.81
CA ASN A 196 -20.79 8.34 -12.54
C ASN A 196 -19.83 9.53 -12.28
N ARG A 197 -20.35 10.75 -12.16
CA ARG A 197 -19.54 11.92 -11.81
C ARG A 197 -18.96 11.81 -10.39
N PHE A 198 -19.74 11.35 -9.42
CA PHE A 198 -19.26 11.06 -8.07
C PHE A 198 -18.12 10.03 -8.08
N VAL A 199 -18.31 8.89 -8.76
CA VAL A 199 -17.28 7.86 -8.90
C VAL A 199 -16.02 8.41 -9.59
N GLN A 200 -16.18 9.18 -10.69
CA GLN A 200 -15.05 9.78 -11.39
C GLN A 200 -14.27 10.76 -10.49
N THR A 201 -14.95 11.52 -9.63
CA THR A 201 -14.29 12.41 -8.67
C THR A 201 -13.43 11.63 -7.68
N ILE A 202 -13.91 10.49 -7.17
CA ILE A 202 -13.11 9.58 -6.35
C ILE A 202 -11.87 9.10 -7.12
N LEU A 203 -12.05 8.66 -8.37
CA LEU A 203 -10.97 8.10 -9.18
C LEU A 203 -9.91 9.13 -9.59
N GLN A 204 -10.33 10.38 -9.81
CA GLN A 204 -9.45 11.47 -10.25
C GLN A 204 -8.87 12.29 -9.08
N SER A 205 -9.23 11.99 -7.83
CA SER A 205 -8.73 12.69 -6.65
C SER A 205 -7.21 12.68 -6.58
N LYS A 206 -6.63 13.81 -6.19
CA LYS A 206 -5.19 13.95 -5.93
C LYS A 206 -4.76 13.41 -4.57
N ALA A 207 -5.72 13.08 -3.69
CA ALA A 207 -5.51 12.41 -2.42
C ALA A 207 -5.71 10.89 -2.56
N HIS A 208 -5.22 10.10 -1.61
CA HIS A 208 -5.66 8.72 -1.42
C HIS A 208 -7.12 8.73 -0.96
N MET A 209 -7.93 7.83 -1.51
CA MET A 209 -9.35 7.74 -1.16
C MET A 209 -9.64 6.42 -0.47
N ILE A 210 -10.32 6.47 0.66
CA ILE A 210 -10.83 5.31 1.37
C ILE A 210 -12.35 5.44 1.42
N THR A 211 -13.08 4.45 0.94
CA THR A 211 -14.54 4.45 0.95
C THR A 211 -15.06 3.31 1.80
N THR A 212 -16.00 3.58 2.70
CA THR A 212 -16.70 2.53 3.42
C THR A 212 -18.07 2.29 2.81
N VAL A 213 -18.49 1.03 2.81
CA VAL A 213 -19.76 0.57 2.27
C VAL A 213 -20.44 -0.35 3.29
N ARG A 214 -21.70 -0.10 3.59
CA ARG A 214 -22.49 -1.05 4.37
C ARG A 214 -22.84 -2.24 3.52
N SER A 215 -22.72 -3.45 4.09
CA SER A 215 -23.17 -4.67 3.44
C SER A 215 -24.45 -5.18 4.09
N LYS A 216 -25.38 -5.63 3.27
CA LYS A 216 -26.62 -6.28 3.69
C LYS A 216 -26.64 -7.73 3.24
N THR A 217 -27.44 -8.55 3.95
CA THR A 217 -27.63 -9.94 3.56
C THR A 217 -28.27 -10.03 2.18
N ASP A 218 -27.66 -10.78 1.29
CA ASP A 218 -28.21 -11.09 -0.02
C ASP A 218 -29.01 -12.41 0.01
N TYR A 219 -30.15 -12.40 -0.64
CA TYR A 219 -31.06 -13.52 -0.70
C TYR A 219 -31.31 -13.89 -2.15
N SER A 220 -31.13 -15.15 -2.53
CA SER A 220 -31.60 -15.66 -3.81
C SER A 220 -32.93 -16.39 -3.63
N MET A 221 -33.80 -16.23 -4.62
CA MET A 221 -35.01 -17.02 -4.73
C MET A 221 -34.75 -18.16 -5.74
N THR A 222 -34.73 -19.39 -5.24
CA THR A 222 -34.67 -20.57 -6.11
C THR A 222 -36.08 -21.10 -6.28
N GLN A 223 -36.55 -21.21 -7.54
CA GLN A 223 -37.81 -21.85 -7.84
C GLN A 223 -37.58 -23.35 -7.95
N ASP A 224 -38.16 -24.10 -7.02
CA ASP A 224 -38.17 -25.55 -7.03
C ASP A 224 -39.64 -26.00 -7.31
N GLY A 225 -39.98 -26.18 -8.56
CA GLY A 225 -41.33 -26.46 -9.00
C GLY A 225 -42.33 -25.31 -8.70
N LYS A 226 -43.35 -25.57 -7.87
CA LYS A 226 -44.36 -24.57 -7.46
C LYS A 226 -44.01 -23.78 -6.19
N THR A 227 -42.90 -24.08 -5.56
CA THR A 227 -42.52 -23.46 -4.27
C THR A 227 -41.27 -22.62 -4.47
N SER A 228 -41.32 -21.33 -4.03
CA SER A 228 -40.12 -20.45 -4.00
C SER A 228 -39.44 -20.62 -2.64
N LYS A 229 -38.16 -21.03 -2.65
CA LYS A 229 -37.32 -21.05 -1.46
C LYS A 229 -36.42 -19.84 -1.48
N VAL A 230 -36.42 -19.05 -0.38
CA VAL A 230 -35.50 -17.96 -0.14
C VAL A 230 -34.27 -18.53 0.54
N GLN A 231 -33.11 -18.40 -0.10
CA GLN A 231 -31.84 -18.86 0.44
C GLN A 231 -30.91 -17.66 0.64
N LYS A 232 -30.26 -17.58 1.81
CA LYS A 232 -29.22 -16.60 2.09
C LYS A 232 -27.99 -16.96 1.25
N VAL A 233 -27.55 -16.06 0.37
CA VAL A 233 -26.41 -16.29 -0.56
C VAL A 233 -25.13 -15.72 -0.03
N GLY A 234 -25.20 -14.65 0.79
CA GLY A 234 -24.00 -13.98 1.31
C GLY A 234 -24.29 -12.57 1.83
N MET A 235 -23.28 -11.74 1.75
CA MET A 235 -23.38 -10.30 2.03
C MET A 235 -23.14 -9.54 0.73
N LYS A 236 -23.96 -8.54 0.42
CA LYS A 236 -23.81 -7.68 -0.77
C LYS A 236 -23.58 -6.23 -0.33
N PRO A 237 -22.56 -5.53 -0.84
CA PRO A 237 -22.36 -4.11 -0.59
C PRO A 237 -23.58 -3.28 -1.05
N GLU A 238 -23.98 -2.31 -0.23
CA GLU A 238 -25.11 -1.43 -0.52
C GLU A 238 -24.65 -0.18 -1.26
N THR A 239 -24.29 -0.39 -2.51
CA THR A 239 -23.91 0.62 -3.49
C THR A 239 -24.27 0.12 -4.88
N ARG A 240 -24.01 0.92 -5.92
CA ARG A 240 -24.18 0.46 -7.30
C ARG A 240 -23.24 -0.68 -7.59
N GLU A 241 -23.75 -1.72 -8.21
CA GLU A 241 -22.99 -2.89 -8.62
C GLU A 241 -21.82 -2.50 -9.53
N GLY A 242 -20.65 -3.05 -9.26
CA GLY A 242 -19.42 -2.78 -10.01
C GLY A 242 -18.54 -1.68 -9.42
N PHE A 243 -18.97 -0.97 -8.36
CA PHE A 243 -18.14 0.05 -7.71
C PHE A 243 -16.81 -0.52 -7.20
N GLU A 244 -16.83 -1.74 -6.66
CA GLU A 244 -15.65 -2.45 -6.17
C GLU A 244 -14.59 -2.67 -7.26
N TYR A 245 -15.02 -2.77 -8.53
CA TYR A 245 -14.08 -2.95 -9.65
C TYR A 245 -13.25 -1.70 -9.96
N GLU A 246 -13.67 -0.55 -9.48
CA GLU A 246 -12.93 0.69 -9.64
C GLU A 246 -11.81 0.88 -8.60
N MET A 247 -11.90 0.17 -7.48
CA MET A 247 -10.94 0.30 -6.40
C MET A 247 -9.57 -0.31 -6.76
N THR A 248 -8.51 0.18 -6.12
CA THR A 248 -7.17 -0.42 -6.17
C THR A 248 -7.15 -1.70 -5.35
N THR A 249 -7.67 -1.64 -4.13
CA THR A 249 -7.81 -2.77 -3.20
C THR A 249 -9.15 -2.65 -2.49
N SER A 250 -9.85 -3.78 -2.31
CA SER A 250 -11.12 -3.85 -1.59
C SER A 250 -11.05 -4.94 -0.53
N PHE A 251 -11.52 -4.60 0.67
CA PHE A 251 -11.56 -5.44 1.85
C PHE A 251 -13.01 -5.69 2.26
N ASP A 252 -13.34 -6.96 2.52
CA ASP A 252 -14.62 -7.35 3.10
C ASP A 252 -14.44 -7.70 4.58
N LEU A 253 -14.97 -6.85 5.47
CA LEU A 253 -14.87 -7.02 6.91
C LEU A 253 -16.05 -7.84 7.42
N ASN A 254 -15.76 -8.85 8.26
CA ASN A 254 -16.77 -9.61 8.97
C ASN A 254 -17.07 -9.01 10.36
N ILE A 255 -18.00 -9.60 11.11
CA ILE A 255 -18.41 -9.13 12.44
C ILE A 255 -17.31 -9.27 13.51
N ASN A 256 -16.26 -10.03 13.24
CA ASN A 256 -15.08 -10.19 14.10
C ASN A 256 -13.93 -9.26 13.70
N ASN A 257 -14.22 -8.22 12.92
CA ASN A 257 -13.28 -7.22 12.39
C ASN A 257 -12.17 -7.79 11.50
N MET A 258 -12.30 -9.07 11.06
CA MET A 258 -11.37 -9.69 10.14
C MET A 258 -11.67 -9.25 8.72
N ALA A 259 -10.65 -8.77 8.01
CA ALA A 259 -10.71 -8.38 6.62
C ALA A 259 -10.28 -9.53 5.71
N SER A 260 -11.07 -9.82 4.70
CA SER A 260 -10.69 -10.66 3.57
C SER A 260 -10.59 -9.80 2.31
N ILE A 261 -9.74 -10.21 1.38
CA ILE A 261 -9.48 -9.45 0.16
C ILE A 261 -10.50 -9.85 -0.90
N SER A 262 -11.34 -8.91 -1.35
CA SER A 262 -12.25 -9.12 -2.48
C SER A 262 -11.64 -8.63 -3.80
N LYS A 263 -10.69 -7.70 -3.75
CA LYS A 263 -9.93 -7.24 -4.89
C LYS A 263 -8.56 -6.70 -4.47
N ASP A 264 -7.53 -7.04 -5.23
CA ASP A 264 -6.18 -6.49 -5.04
C ASP A 264 -5.44 -6.32 -6.36
N ARG A 265 -5.24 -5.05 -6.77
CA ARG A 265 -4.38 -4.70 -7.91
C ARG A 265 -2.92 -4.51 -7.52
N THR A 266 -2.64 -4.47 -6.22
CA THR A 266 -1.28 -4.27 -5.72
C THR A 266 -0.47 -5.56 -5.74
N GLY A 267 -1.13 -6.70 -5.60
CA GLY A 267 -0.54 -8.02 -5.44
C GLY A 267 0.09 -8.25 -4.06
N ILE A 268 -0.08 -7.29 -3.13
CA ILE A 268 0.51 -7.36 -1.78
C ILE A 268 -0.16 -8.43 -0.93
N PHE A 269 -1.51 -8.52 -1.04
CA PHE A 269 -2.32 -9.38 -0.16
C PHE A 269 -2.78 -10.68 -0.83
N LYS A 270 -2.16 -11.05 -1.95
CA LYS A 270 -2.62 -12.15 -2.82
C LYS A 270 -2.80 -13.48 -2.09
N ASN A 271 -1.91 -13.78 -1.15
CA ASN A 271 -1.84 -15.06 -0.45
C ASN A 271 -2.20 -14.94 1.04
N ASP A 272 -2.63 -13.76 1.49
CA ASP A 272 -2.94 -13.53 2.89
C ASP A 272 -4.28 -14.18 3.26
N ALA A 273 -4.33 -14.85 4.41
CA ALA A 273 -5.57 -15.24 5.04
C ALA A 273 -6.32 -13.99 5.55
N ALA A 274 -7.55 -14.16 6.02
CA ALA A 274 -8.26 -13.04 6.66
C ALA A 274 -7.46 -12.52 7.87
N PHE A 275 -7.28 -11.20 7.96
CA PHE A 275 -6.46 -10.52 8.96
C PHE A 275 -7.16 -9.28 9.52
N MET A 276 -6.66 -8.75 10.63
CA MET A 276 -7.10 -7.45 11.14
C MET A 276 -6.32 -6.33 10.46
N ILE A 277 -7.04 -5.32 9.95
CA ILE A 277 -6.42 -4.13 9.38
C ILE A 277 -5.72 -3.34 10.48
N SER A 278 -4.48 -2.94 10.24
CA SER A 278 -3.65 -2.16 11.15
C SER A 278 -3.07 -0.92 10.46
N GLU A 279 -2.41 -0.07 11.22
CA GLU A 279 -1.63 1.06 10.67
C GLU A 279 -0.54 0.55 9.70
N GLU A 280 0.10 -0.56 10.02
CA GLU A 280 1.10 -1.19 9.16
C GLU A 280 0.53 -1.57 7.79
N THR A 281 -0.73 -2.03 7.73
CA THR A 281 -1.42 -2.28 6.45
C THR A 281 -1.44 -1.02 5.57
N GLY A 282 -1.70 0.14 6.18
CA GLY A 282 -1.65 1.44 5.49
C GLY A 282 -0.24 1.81 5.04
N GLN A 283 0.78 1.58 5.87
CA GLN A 283 2.19 1.85 5.56
C GLN A 283 2.68 1.01 4.38
N ILE A 284 2.35 -0.29 4.35
CA ILE A 284 2.69 -1.18 3.22
C ILE A 284 2.08 -0.68 1.91
N LEU A 285 0.83 -0.23 1.97
CA LEU A 285 0.15 0.35 0.81
C LEU A 285 0.78 1.68 0.38
N ALA A 286 1.22 2.52 1.32
CA ALA A 286 1.93 3.76 1.05
C ALA A 286 3.28 3.50 0.37
N GLU A 287 4.06 2.56 0.89
CA GLU A 287 5.33 2.12 0.30
C GLU A 287 5.13 1.62 -1.13
N TRP A 288 4.11 0.79 -1.35
CA TRP A 288 3.78 0.31 -2.69
C TRP A 288 3.42 1.46 -3.65
N ALA A 289 2.60 2.42 -3.21
CA ALA A 289 2.19 3.57 -4.01
C ALA A 289 3.36 4.51 -4.34
N ALA A 290 4.33 4.64 -3.44
CA ALA A 290 5.56 5.40 -3.63
C ALA A 290 6.54 4.78 -4.63
N GLY A 291 6.20 3.66 -5.25
CA GLY A 291 7.09 2.92 -6.16
C GLY A 291 7.96 1.89 -5.46
N GLY A 292 7.69 1.68 -4.17
CA GLY A 292 8.46 0.90 -3.23
C GLY A 292 8.58 -0.59 -3.50
N ILE A 293 9.07 -1.31 -2.53
CA ILE A 293 9.66 -2.64 -2.58
C ILE A 293 8.79 -3.63 -3.36
N ASN A 294 9.29 -4.10 -4.49
CA ASN A 294 8.88 -5.37 -5.04
C ASN A 294 9.51 -6.45 -4.14
N TYR A 295 8.77 -6.91 -3.14
CA TYR A 295 9.26 -7.89 -2.15
C TYR A 295 9.89 -9.12 -2.82
N LEU A 296 9.27 -9.65 -3.87
CA LEU A 296 9.83 -10.78 -4.61
C LEU A 296 11.18 -10.45 -5.26
N ALA A 297 11.28 -9.30 -5.92
CA ALA A 297 12.53 -8.90 -6.54
C ALA A 297 13.62 -8.62 -5.49
N ARG A 298 13.25 -7.96 -4.38
CA ARG A 298 14.17 -7.69 -3.26
C ARG A 298 14.64 -8.98 -2.59
N LEU A 299 13.72 -9.93 -2.36
CA LEU A 299 14.07 -11.24 -1.80
C LEU A 299 15.05 -11.98 -2.70
N LYS A 300 14.78 -12.06 -4.00
CA LYS A 300 15.68 -12.71 -4.98
C LYS A 300 17.06 -12.04 -5.04
N GLU A 301 17.11 -10.73 -4.97
CA GLU A 301 18.35 -9.98 -4.90
C GLU A 301 19.15 -10.32 -3.64
N LEU A 302 18.50 -10.32 -2.47
CA LEU A 302 19.15 -10.65 -1.20
C LEU A 302 19.61 -12.11 -1.13
N LEU A 303 18.79 -13.05 -1.59
CA LEU A 303 19.19 -14.47 -1.65
C LEU A 303 20.46 -14.64 -2.49
N LYS A 304 20.54 -13.98 -3.63
CA LYS A 304 21.74 -13.96 -4.46
C LYS A 304 22.92 -13.30 -3.74
N LEU A 305 22.73 -12.12 -3.14
CA LEU A 305 23.78 -11.37 -2.46
C LEU A 305 24.36 -12.14 -1.26
N LYS A 306 23.51 -12.88 -0.54
CA LYS A 306 23.88 -13.69 0.63
C LYS A 306 24.25 -15.14 0.27
N ASN A 307 24.21 -15.50 -1.02
CA ASN A 307 24.45 -16.87 -1.51
C ASN A 307 23.55 -17.91 -0.82
N LYS A 308 22.27 -17.58 -0.60
CA LYS A 308 21.30 -18.49 0.02
C LYS A 308 20.38 -19.11 -1.03
N PRO A 309 20.20 -20.44 -1.04
CA PRO A 309 19.36 -21.13 -2.01
C PRO A 309 17.87 -20.90 -1.73
N GLU A 310 17.06 -20.78 -2.80
CA GLU A 310 15.60 -20.55 -2.70
C GLU A 310 14.86 -21.76 -2.11
N ASP A 311 15.35 -22.98 -2.36
CA ASP A 311 14.74 -24.25 -1.95
C ASP A 311 14.62 -24.41 -0.42
N VAL A 312 15.51 -23.80 0.34
CA VAL A 312 15.42 -23.75 1.81
C VAL A 312 14.15 -23.02 2.24
N LEU A 313 13.85 -21.85 1.64
CA LEU A 313 12.64 -21.09 1.94
C LEU A 313 11.38 -21.83 1.47
N LEU A 314 11.42 -22.40 0.25
CA LEU A 314 10.28 -23.15 -0.30
C LEU A 314 9.92 -24.35 0.59
N SER A 315 10.93 -25.06 1.08
CA SER A 315 10.74 -26.20 1.97
C SER A 315 10.22 -25.80 3.34
N HIS A 316 10.76 -24.73 3.93
CA HIS A 316 10.35 -24.21 5.25
C HIS A 316 8.88 -23.76 5.24
N TYR A 317 8.51 -22.92 4.30
CA TYR A 317 7.14 -22.39 4.19
C TYR A 317 6.18 -23.34 3.46
N LYS A 318 6.64 -24.48 2.97
CA LYS A 318 5.85 -25.49 2.24
C LYS A 318 5.10 -24.90 1.04
N VAL A 319 5.77 -24.03 0.30
CA VAL A 319 5.25 -23.38 -0.91
C VAL A 319 5.96 -23.90 -2.15
N LEU A 320 5.30 -23.77 -3.32
CA LEU A 320 5.86 -24.26 -4.59
C LEU A 320 6.76 -23.21 -5.26
N SER A 321 6.55 -21.94 -4.96
CA SER A 321 7.32 -20.83 -5.51
C SER A 321 7.42 -19.68 -4.50
N LEU A 322 8.43 -18.81 -4.65
CA LEU A 322 8.56 -17.62 -3.82
C LEU A 322 7.36 -16.67 -3.98
N ASP A 323 6.64 -16.69 -5.13
CA ASP A 323 5.43 -15.93 -5.35
C ASP A 323 4.24 -16.34 -4.45
N ASP A 324 4.34 -17.51 -3.81
CA ASP A 324 3.30 -18.04 -2.93
C ASP A 324 3.49 -17.62 -1.46
N LEU A 325 4.57 -16.90 -1.14
CA LEU A 325 4.79 -16.34 0.19
C LEU A 325 3.81 -15.20 0.49
N THR A 326 3.38 -15.11 1.76
CA THR A 326 2.60 -13.97 2.26
C THR A 326 3.49 -12.74 2.42
N THR A 327 2.89 -11.55 2.48
CA THR A 327 3.63 -10.30 2.70
C THR A 327 4.39 -10.30 4.04
N ALA A 328 3.80 -10.89 5.10
CA ALA A 328 4.46 -11.04 6.40
C ALA A 328 5.73 -11.90 6.30
N GLN A 329 5.65 -13.04 5.60
CA GLN A 329 6.79 -13.92 5.37
C GLN A 329 7.89 -13.24 4.55
N TYR A 330 7.54 -12.51 3.47
CA TYR A 330 8.50 -11.71 2.72
C TYR A 330 9.25 -10.72 3.61
N LYS A 331 8.53 -9.93 4.40
CA LYS A 331 9.14 -8.92 5.29
C LYS A 331 10.08 -9.57 6.31
N ALA A 332 9.63 -10.63 6.98
CA ALA A 332 10.41 -11.30 8.00
C ALA A 332 11.71 -11.90 7.42
N VAL A 333 11.63 -12.59 6.27
CA VAL A 333 12.80 -13.16 5.60
C VAL A 333 13.74 -12.05 5.10
N ILE A 334 13.21 -11.00 4.47
CA ILE A 334 14.02 -9.87 3.99
C ILE A 334 14.78 -9.22 5.15
N THR A 335 14.07 -8.92 6.26
CA THR A 335 14.70 -8.34 7.45
C THR A 335 15.82 -9.24 7.98
N LYS A 336 15.60 -10.54 8.07
CA LYS A 336 16.64 -11.49 8.52
C LYS A 336 17.82 -11.54 7.55
N LEU A 337 17.58 -11.60 6.24
CA LEU A 337 18.64 -11.60 5.23
C LEU A 337 19.46 -10.30 5.25
N GLU A 338 18.84 -9.15 5.52
CA GLU A 338 19.54 -7.86 5.61
C GLU A 338 20.49 -7.79 6.82
N THR A 339 20.27 -8.57 7.87
CA THR A 339 21.18 -8.66 9.01
C THR A 339 22.41 -9.54 8.76
N LEU A 340 22.36 -10.41 7.74
CA LEU A 340 23.47 -11.29 7.40
C LEU A 340 24.55 -10.53 6.61
N PRO A 341 25.85 -10.89 6.76
CA PRO A 341 26.90 -10.33 5.93
C PRO A 341 26.72 -10.74 4.46
N ASP A 342 27.24 -9.91 3.56
CA ASP A 342 27.28 -10.24 2.13
C ASP A 342 28.27 -11.39 1.89
N PHE A 343 27.92 -12.25 0.94
CA PHE A 343 28.78 -13.39 0.61
C PHE A 343 30.00 -12.93 -0.21
N ASP A 344 31.20 -13.25 0.27
CA ASP A 344 32.45 -12.90 -0.43
C ASP A 344 32.79 -13.93 -1.51
N TYR A 345 32.27 -13.68 -2.72
CA TYR A 345 32.53 -14.54 -3.89
C TYR A 345 34.02 -14.55 -4.31
N GLU A 346 34.79 -13.49 -4.04
CA GLU A 346 36.21 -13.44 -4.37
C GLU A 346 37.04 -14.29 -3.43
N ALA A 347 36.70 -14.29 -2.13
CA ALA A 347 37.33 -15.16 -1.15
C ALA A 347 37.07 -16.64 -1.47
N GLU A 348 35.82 -17.03 -1.76
CA GLU A 348 35.46 -18.40 -2.15
C GLU A 348 36.20 -18.84 -3.41
N LYS A 349 36.31 -17.98 -4.42
CA LYS A 349 37.04 -18.28 -5.66
C LYS A 349 38.49 -18.50 -5.40
N GLN A 350 39.14 -17.66 -4.58
CA GLN A 350 40.54 -17.84 -4.19
C GLN A 350 40.77 -19.14 -3.42
N GLU A 351 39.83 -19.51 -2.55
CA GLU A 351 39.92 -20.76 -1.77
C GLU A 351 39.79 -21.98 -2.68
N LYS A 352 38.83 -21.96 -3.63
CA LYS A 352 38.68 -23.00 -4.64
C LYS A 352 39.91 -23.12 -5.56
N GLU A 353 40.49 -21.98 -5.95
CA GLU A 353 41.76 -22.01 -6.76
C GLU A 353 42.92 -22.58 -5.95
N LYS A 354 43.05 -22.22 -4.67
CA LYS A 354 44.08 -22.79 -3.77
C LYS A 354 43.86 -24.28 -3.54
N ALA A 355 42.62 -24.71 -3.31
CA ALA A 355 42.28 -26.12 -3.14
C ALA A 355 42.63 -26.95 -4.39
N LYS A 356 42.26 -26.44 -5.57
CA LYS A 356 42.58 -27.06 -6.85
C LYS A 356 44.10 -27.13 -7.13
N ALA A 357 44.81 -26.04 -6.83
CA ALA A 357 46.28 -26.03 -6.96
C ALA A 357 46.97 -27.02 -6.02
N LYS A 358 46.43 -27.19 -4.78
CA LYS A 358 46.91 -28.17 -3.83
C LYS A 358 46.65 -29.59 -4.31
N GLU A 359 45.46 -29.90 -4.81
CA GLU A 359 45.09 -31.21 -5.36
C GLU A 359 45.98 -31.59 -6.57
N GLU A 360 46.25 -30.60 -7.48
CA GLU A 360 47.18 -30.82 -8.60
C GLU A 360 48.64 -31.04 -8.13
N ALA A 361 49.09 -30.36 -7.06
CA ALA A 361 50.40 -30.56 -6.48
C ALA A 361 50.50 -31.94 -5.81
N ASP A 362 49.50 -32.34 -5.03
CA ASP A 362 49.44 -33.64 -4.37
C ASP A 362 49.40 -34.81 -5.40
N ALA A 363 48.64 -34.63 -6.49
CA ALA A 363 48.61 -35.60 -7.62
C ALA A 363 49.95 -35.72 -8.33
N LYS A 364 50.66 -34.60 -8.57
CA LYS A 364 52.01 -34.61 -9.15
C LYS A 364 53.02 -35.30 -8.24
N GLN A 365 52.97 -34.99 -6.93
CA GLN A 365 53.85 -35.62 -5.94
C GLN A 365 53.65 -37.16 -5.92
N LYS A 366 52.36 -37.57 -5.90
CA LYS A 366 52.04 -39.01 -5.92
C LYS A 366 52.51 -39.72 -7.19
N ALA A 367 52.39 -39.07 -8.36
CA ALA A 367 52.90 -39.61 -9.62
C ALA A 367 54.43 -39.67 -9.66
N GLU A 368 55.12 -38.72 -9.02
CA GLU A 368 56.58 -38.71 -8.90
C GLU A 368 57.07 -39.80 -7.92
N ASP A 369 56.37 -39.95 -6.81
CA ASP A 369 56.64 -41.02 -5.81
C ASP A 369 56.41 -42.46 -6.42
N GLU A 370 55.34 -42.65 -7.21
CA GLU A 370 55.10 -43.87 -7.95
C GLU A 370 56.16 -44.15 -8.99
N LYS A 371 56.70 -43.16 -9.65
CA LYS A 371 57.78 -43.29 -10.61
C LYS A 371 59.09 -43.68 -9.93
N LEU A 372 59.41 -43.00 -8.82
CA LEU A 372 60.57 -43.34 -7.98
C LEU A 372 60.45 -44.74 -7.40
N ALA A 373 59.26 -45.18 -6.97
CA ALA A 373 59.04 -46.56 -6.47
C ALA A 373 59.22 -47.59 -7.61
N LYS A 374 58.78 -47.32 -8.83
CA LYS A 374 59.03 -48.17 -10.00
C LYS A 374 60.50 -48.22 -10.38
N GLU A 375 61.19 -47.08 -10.41
CA GLU A 375 62.65 -47.06 -10.68
C GLU A 375 63.44 -47.77 -9.60
N ALA A 376 63.02 -47.77 -8.32
CA ALA A 376 63.61 -48.46 -7.24
C ALA A 376 63.37 -49.99 -7.33
N THR A 377 62.20 -50.47 -7.78
CA THR A 377 61.90 -51.88 -8.01
C THR A 377 62.62 -52.45 -9.22
N ASP A 378 62.74 -51.62 -10.28
CA ASP A 378 63.56 -52.05 -11.46
C ASP A 378 65.07 -52.09 -11.17
N ALA A 379 65.58 -51.29 -10.22
CA ALA A 379 66.98 -51.33 -9.78
C ALA A 379 67.29 -52.47 -8.83
N LEU A 380 66.36 -53.13 -8.20
CA LEU A 380 66.52 -54.23 -7.22
C LEU A 380 66.19 -55.58 -7.80
N GLY A 381 66.22 -55.75 -9.11
CA GLY A 381 66.19 -57.00 -9.86
C GLY A 381 65.77 -58.28 -9.12
N GLY A 382 64.56 -58.78 -9.39
CA GLY A 382 64.17 -60.19 -9.36
C GLY A 382 63.80 -60.82 -8.03
N GLU A 383 62.55 -61.13 -7.93
CA GLU A 383 61.98 -62.44 -7.65
C GLU A 383 60.51 -62.24 -7.16
N GLU A 384 59.64 -62.81 -7.95
CA GLU A 384 58.21 -62.96 -7.59
C GLU A 384 58.08 -64.01 -6.48
N GLN A 385 57.29 -63.71 -5.44
CA GLN A 385 56.37 -64.64 -4.82
C GLN A 385 55.11 -63.95 -4.29
N PRO A 386 53.96 -64.64 -4.44
CA PRO A 386 52.67 -64.05 -4.11
C PRO A 386 52.31 -64.37 -2.67
N ASN A 387 51.77 -63.47 -1.95
CA ASN A 387 50.80 -63.78 -0.89
C ASN A 387 50.01 -62.60 -0.37
N ASP A 388 48.74 -62.92 -0.29
CA ASP A 388 47.74 -62.46 0.68
C ASP A 388 47.37 -61.00 0.75
N GLU A 389 46.13 -60.71 0.30
CA GLU A 389 45.28 -59.63 0.75
C GLU A 389 45.22 -59.56 2.28
N PRO A 390 45.14 -58.38 2.82
CA PRO A 390 44.15 -58.12 3.85
C PRO A 390 43.22 -56.99 3.51
N GLU A 391 41.96 -57.26 3.85
CA GLU A 391 40.77 -56.44 3.90
C GLU A 391 40.94 -54.96 4.28
N SER A 392 40.24 -54.20 3.51
CA SER A 392 39.46 -53.00 3.85
C SER A 392 39.78 -52.25 5.15
N ALA A 393 40.31 -51.05 5.00
CA ALA A 393 39.98 -49.91 5.87
C ALA A 393 39.38 -48.80 4.98
N LYS A 394 38.08 -48.67 5.13
CA LYS A 394 37.33 -47.50 4.61
C LYS A 394 37.74 -46.29 5.43
N ASP A 395 38.62 -45.49 4.90
CA ASP A 395 38.82 -44.14 5.40
C ASP A 395 37.83 -43.23 4.67
N THR A 396 36.74 -42.96 5.38
CA THR A 396 35.76 -41.93 4.99
C THR A 396 36.34 -40.57 5.36
N ASN A 397 37.08 -39.98 4.47
CA ASN A 397 37.46 -38.59 4.58
C ASN A 397 36.27 -37.73 4.05
N VAL A 398 35.39 -37.37 4.95
CA VAL A 398 34.34 -36.35 4.71
C VAL A 398 35.05 -35.01 4.69
N PRO A 399 34.94 -34.21 3.60
CA PRO A 399 35.44 -32.85 3.62
C PRO A 399 34.65 -32.04 4.64
N SER A 400 35.37 -31.37 5.51
CA SER A 400 34.90 -30.40 6.46
C SER A 400 33.90 -29.46 5.77
N LYS A 401 32.63 -29.53 6.18
CA LYS A 401 31.63 -28.53 5.88
C LYS A 401 32.14 -27.21 6.45
N THR A 402 32.43 -26.25 5.59
CA THR A 402 32.41 -24.85 5.95
C THR A 402 31.05 -24.58 6.54
N GLU A 403 30.99 -24.17 7.80
CA GLU A 403 29.79 -23.71 8.46
C GLU A 403 29.27 -22.47 7.72
N THR A 404 28.42 -22.70 6.73
CA THR A 404 27.55 -21.63 6.22
C THR A 404 26.50 -21.41 7.30
N GLU A 405 26.52 -20.24 7.95
CA GLU A 405 25.45 -19.81 8.83
C GLU A 405 24.11 -20.06 8.14
N GLU A 406 23.37 -21.05 8.60
CA GLU A 406 22.04 -21.35 8.10
C GLU A 406 21.09 -20.23 8.52
N ILE A 407 20.12 -19.88 7.66
CA ILE A 407 19.06 -18.95 8.04
C ILE A 407 18.21 -19.67 9.07
N ASP A 408 18.18 -19.14 10.30
CA ASP A 408 17.26 -19.62 11.33
C ASP A 408 15.83 -19.11 11.02
N LEU A 409 15.09 -19.93 10.29
CA LEU A 409 13.72 -19.61 9.87
C LEU A 409 12.70 -19.84 10.98
N ASP A 410 13.03 -20.63 12.00
CA ASP A 410 12.15 -20.83 13.17
C ASP A 410 12.09 -19.56 14.04
N GLU A 411 13.21 -18.81 14.15
CA GLU A 411 13.21 -17.50 14.79
C GLU A 411 12.39 -16.46 14.01
N VAL A 412 12.39 -16.56 12.67
CA VAL A 412 11.59 -15.69 11.80
C VAL A 412 10.09 -15.93 12.01
N ASP A 413 9.66 -17.19 12.07
CA ASP A 413 8.25 -17.54 12.28
C ASP A 413 7.77 -17.19 13.69
N ALA A 414 8.61 -17.32 14.71
CA ALA A 414 8.31 -16.85 16.06
C ALA A 414 8.08 -15.31 16.11
N GLY A 415 8.82 -14.56 15.31
CA GLY A 415 8.61 -13.12 15.15
C GLY A 415 7.26 -12.78 14.50
N ILE A 416 6.85 -13.53 13.47
CA ILE A 416 5.55 -13.35 12.80
C ILE A 416 4.39 -13.65 13.77
N GLU A 417 4.47 -14.74 14.51
CA GLU A 417 3.43 -15.15 15.46
C GLU A 417 3.33 -14.15 16.64
N LYS A 418 4.46 -13.62 17.11
CA LYS A 418 4.49 -12.58 18.15
C LYS A 418 3.78 -11.31 17.68
N GLN A 419 4.05 -10.81 16.48
CA GLN A 419 3.36 -9.65 15.91
C GLN A 419 1.86 -9.89 15.75
N ARG A 420 1.46 -11.11 15.36
CA ARG A 420 0.06 -11.52 15.25
C ARG A 420 -0.64 -11.53 16.60
N LEU A 421 0.02 -11.95 17.66
CA LEU A 421 -0.52 -12.00 19.02
C LEU A 421 -0.57 -10.60 19.67
N GLU A 422 0.43 -9.76 19.45
CA GLU A 422 0.47 -8.38 19.94
C GLU A 422 -0.64 -7.53 19.30
N GLY A 423 -0.94 -7.74 18.02
CA GLY A 423 -2.07 -7.10 17.32
C GLY A 423 -3.47 -7.59 17.75
N GLN A 424 -3.55 -8.61 18.60
CA GLN A 424 -4.80 -9.12 19.19
C GLN A 424 -5.05 -8.63 20.63
N SER A 425 -4.07 -7.94 21.24
CA SER A 425 -4.13 -7.53 22.66
C SER A 425 -4.32 -6.01 22.88
N GLU A 426 -4.44 -5.24 21.81
CA GLU A 426 -4.88 -3.84 21.79
C GLU A 426 -6.22 -3.72 21.07
#